data_8695dc24747278315efc420988fbb1d3
#
_entry.id   8695dc24747278315efc420988fbb1d3
#
_cell.length_a   1.000
_cell.length_b   1.000
_cell.length_c   1.000
_cell.angle_alpha   90.00
_cell.angle_beta   90.00
_cell.angle_gamma   90.00
#
_symmetry.space_group_name_H-M   'P 1'
#
loop_
_entity.id
_entity.type
_entity.pdbx_description
1 polymer ?
#
loop_
_entity_poly.entity_id
_entity_poly.type
_entity_poly.pdbx_seq_one_letter_code
_entity_poly.pdbx_strand_id
1 'polypeptide(L)'
;MTEHCDLAVVRRVPSSFFEALRMDEPEHAIDVAKAKEQHDRYVQTLKGILPTVLEVAADEACPDCMFIEDTAVVIGATAVITQPGAPSRRPETRPVRDVLSGLGLTIVDMSAVNPDALTDGGDVLFTGRELFVGLSKRTNAAGLEVLKSTFEVLGVPVYGVSVIEGLHLKSVVTFADTDVLVVANNRSVAGDCPSQKLPPM
;
A
#
# COMPACT_ATOMS: atom_id res chain seq x y z
N MET A 1 9.91 -20.56 -2.62
CA MET A 1 8.90 -20.67 -3.69
C MET A 1 8.46 -19.26 -3.99
N THR A 2 8.70 -18.76 -5.19
CA THR A 2 8.14 -17.48 -5.63
C THR A 2 6.63 -17.65 -5.69
N GLU A 3 5.89 -16.98 -4.80
CA GLU A 3 4.43 -16.91 -4.91
C GLU A 3 4.12 -16.27 -6.27
N HIS A 4 3.53 -17.03 -7.18
CA HIS A 4 3.03 -16.49 -8.43
C HIS A 4 1.81 -15.62 -8.09
N CYS A 5 1.91 -14.34 -8.38
CA CYS A 5 0.78 -13.44 -8.32
C CYS A 5 -0.07 -13.67 -9.59
N ASP A 6 -1.24 -14.30 -9.45
CA ASP A 6 -2.12 -14.61 -10.57
C ASP A 6 -3.27 -13.60 -10.73
N LEU A 7 -3.39 -12.65 -9.80
CA LEU A 7 -4.48 -11.69 -9.77
C LEU A 7 -3.99 -10.30 -9.34
N ALA A 8 -4.45 -9.27 -10.04
CA ALA A 8 -4.34 -7.89 -9.60
C ALA A 8 -5.71 -7.25 -9.41
N VAL A 9 -5.82 -6.38 -8.43
CA VAL A 9 -6.97 -5.49 -8.26
C VAL A 9 -6.50 -4.07 -8.54
N VAL A 10 -7.19 -3.37 -9.42
CA VAL A 10 -6.92 -1.96 -9.76
C VAL A 10 -8.18 -1.14 -9.56
N ARG A 11 -8.04 0.17 -9.42
CA ARG A 11 -9.20 1.06 -9.33
C ARG A 11 -9.08 2.17 -10.35
N ARG A 12 -10.18 2.48 -11.04
CA ARG A 12 -10.22 3.49 -12.10
C ARG A 12 -9.97 4.88 -11.55
N VAL A 13 -9.37 5.72 -12.39
CA VAL A 13 -9.12 7.13 -12.08
C VAL A 13 -10.43 7.92 -12.10
N PRO A 14 -10.81 8.62 -11.01
CA PRO A 14 -12.00 9.45 -10.97
C PRO A 14 -11.78 10.74 -11.76
N SER A 15 -12.86 11.40 -12.18
CA SER A 15 -12.76 12.71 -12.83
C SER A 15 -12.34 13.81 -11.86
N SER A 16 -12.59 13.60 -10.56
CA SER A 16 -12.14 14.47 -9.45
C SER A 16 -10.66 14.33 -9.11
N PHE A 17 -9.88 13.50 -9.82
CA PHE A 17 -8.46 13.23 -9.52
C PHE A 17 -7.59 14.50 -9.42
N PHE A 18 -7.97 15.59 -10.09
CA PHE A 18 -7.27 16.87 -9.96
C PHE A 18 -7.36 17.48 -8.55
N GLU A 19 -8.27 17.01 -7.69
CA GLU A 19 -8.42 17.39 -6.29
C GLU A 19 -7.70 16.43 -5.32
N ALA A 20 -7.01 15.39 -5.83
CA ALA A 20 -6.28 14.41 -5.02
C ALA A 20 -5.28 15.09 -4.08
N LEU A 21 -5.04 14.47 -2.92
CA LEU A 21 -4.09 14.95 -1.91
C LEU A 21 -2.66 14.98 -2.51
N ARG A 22 -1.94 16.03 -2.23
CA ARG A 22 -0.56 16.22 -2.69
C ARG A 22 0.28 16.94 -1.65
N MET A 23 1.57 16.72 -1.70
CA MET A 23 2.52 17.39 -0.80
C MET A 23 2.85 18.80 -1.28
N ASP A 24 2.97 18.95 -2.60
CA ASP A 24 3.31 20.21 -3.26
C ASP A 24 2.35 20.51 -4.40
N GLU A 25 2.16 21.79 -4.72
CA GLU A 25 1.40 22.17 -5.88
C GLU A 25 2.16 21.79 -7.16
N PRO A 26 1.52 21.11 -8.11
CA PRO A 26 2.17 20.75 -9.36
C PRO A 26 2.45 21.99 -10.20
N GLU A 27 3.57 21.97 -10.92
CA GLU A 27 3.96 23.05 -11.87
C GLU A 27 2.88 23.35 -12.92
N HIS A 28 2.12 22.31 -13.28
CA HIS A 28 1.02 22.38 -14.24
C HIS A 28 -0.22 21.68 -13.70
N ALA A 29 -1.39 22.13 -14.13
CA ALA A 29 -2.65 21.49 -13.79
C ALA A 29 -2.65 20.01 -14.22
N ILE A 30 -3.21 19.14 -13.38
CA ILE A 30 -3.33 17.71 -13.68
C ILE A 30 -4.29 17.53 -14.86
N ASP A 31 -3.81 16.94 -15.94
CA ASP A 31 -4.62 16.51 -17.08
C ASP A 31 -5.26 15.15 -16.74
N VAL A 32 -6.50 15.19 -16.30
CA VAL A 32 -7.25 13.99 -15.91
C VAL A 32 -7.50 13.05 -17.09
N ALA A 33 -7.69 13.58 -18.31
CA ALA A 33 -7.88 12.72 -19.48
C ALA A 33 -6.61 11.92 -19.78
N LYS A 34 -5.46 12.57 -19.69
CA LYS A 34 -4.15 11.91 -19.84
C LYS A 34 -3.88 10.92 -18.71
N ALA A 35 -4.23 11.25 -17.47
CA ALA A 35 -4.10 10.33 -16.34
C ALA A 35 -4.94 9.07 -16.54
N LYS A 36 -6.19 9.19 -17.00
CA LYS A 36 -7.05 8.06 -17.36
C LYS A 36 -6.44 7.21 -18.47
N GLU A 37 -5.95 7.83 -19.55
CA GLU A 37 -5.29 7.12 -20.65
C GLU A 37 -4.04 6.35 -20.17
N GLN A 38 -3.21 6.95 -19.34
CA GLN A 38 -2.02 6.33 -18.79
C GLN A 38 -2.37 5.13 -17.89
N HIS A 39 -3.38 5.29 -17.04
CA HIS A 39 -3.89 4.22 -16.20
C HIS A 39 -4.49 3.07 -17.02
N ASP A 40 -5.24 3.37 -18.07
CA ASP A 40 -5.79 2.35 -18.97
C ASP A 40 -4.66 1.54 -19.63
N ARG A 41 -3.58 2.18 -20.07
CA ARG A 41 -2.38 1.49 -20.61
C ARG A 41 -1.72 0.59 -19.56
N TYR A 42 -1.59 1.07 -18.31
CA TYR A 42 -1.09 0.27 -17.20
C TYR A 42 -1.95 -0.97 -16.97
N VAL A 43 -3.28 -0.82 -16.93
CA VAL A 43 -4.23 -1.95 -16.79
C VAL A 43 -4.10 -2.94 -17.96
N GLN A 44 -3.96 -2.46 -19.21
CA GLN A 44 -3.74 -3.33 -20.36
C GLN A 44 -2.42 -4.10 -20.25
N THR A 45 -1.37 -3.47 -19.75
CA THR A 45 -0.09 -4.15 -19.49
C THR A 45 -0.25 -5.27 -18.46
N LEU A 46 -0.95 -5.00 -17.34
CA LEU A 46 -1.24 -6.02 -16.34
C LEU A 46 -2.04 -7.19 -16.93
N LYS A 47 -3.06 -6.93 -17.76
CA LYS A 47 -3.85 -7.97 -18.45
C LYS A 47 -3.03 -8.81 -19.43
N GLY A 48 -1.90 -8.29 -19.89
CA GLY A 48 -0.96 -9.02 -20.75
C GLY A 48 -0.03 -9.98 -20.00
N ILE A 49 0.12 -9.80 -18.68
CA ILE A 49 1.06 -10.58 -17.85
C ILE A 49 0.40 -11.38 -16.74
N LEU A 50 -0.81 -11.01 -16.33
CA LEU A 50 -1.55 -11.67 -15.25
C LEU A 50 -2.81 -12.36 -15.79
N PRO A 51 -3.13 -13.56 -15.28
CA PRO A 51 -4.35 -14.28 -15.66
C PRO A 51 -5.63 -13.50 -15.34
N THR A 52 -5.64 -12.73 -14.26
CA THR A 52 -6.82 -12.01 -13.79
C THR A 52 -6.48 -10.59 -13.37
N VAL A 53 -7.24 -9.61 -13.88
CA VAL A 53 -7.19 -8.21 -13.43
C VAL A 53 -8.62 -7.76 -13.14
N LEU A 54 -8.90 -7.45 -11.89
CA LEU A 54 -10.21 -6.94 -11.44
C LEU A 54 -10.16 -5.42 -11.33
N GLU A 55 -11.14 -4.75 -11.92
CA GLU A 55 -11.24 -3.30 -11.92
C GLU A 55 -12.36 -2.83 -10.98
N VAL A 56 -12.00 -2.11 -9.93
CA VAL A 56 -12.94 -1.39 -9.06
C VAL A 56 -13.34 -0.08 -9.73
N ALA A 57 -14.60 0.29 -9.66
CA ALA A 57 -15.09 1.54 -10.21
C ALA A 57 -14.43 2.76 -9.53
N ALA A 58 -14.27 3.84 -10.30
CA ALA A 58 -13.90 5.14 -9.74
C ALA A 58 -15.00 5.64 -8.78
N ASP A 59 -14.60 6.48 -7.83
CA ASP A 59 -15.51 7.15 -6.91
C ASP A 59 -15.20 8.65 -6.96
N GLU A 60 -16.12 9.43 -7.50
CA GLU A 60 -15.94 10.87 -7.67
C GLU A 60 -15.90 11.64 -6.33
N ALA A 61 -16.38 11.02 -5.24
CA ALA A 61 -16.26 11.58 -3.89
C ALA A 61 -14.89 11.30 -3.22
N CYS A 62 -14.07 10.45 -3.87
CA CYS A 62 -12.75 10.04 -3.38
C CYS A 62 -11.69 10.28 -4.46
N PRO A 63 -11.17 11.49 -4.59
CA PRO A 63 -10.20 11.85 -5.64
C PRO A 63 -8.95 10.98 -5.68
N ASP A 64 -8.54 10.43 -4.53
CA ASP A 64 -7.35 9.59 -4.37
C ASP A 64 -7.62 8.10 -4.61
N CYS A 65 -8.86 7.69 -4.90
CA CYS A 65 -9.25 6.28 -4.86
C CYS A 65 -8.50 5.36 -5.83
N MET A 66 -7.85 5.89 -6.86
CA MET A 66 -7.02 5.09 -7.75
C MET A 66 -5.75 4.54 -7.06
N PHE A 67 -5.31 5.16 -5.97
CA PHE A 67 -4.20 4.69 -5.15
C PHE A 67 -4.66 3.56 -4.22
N ILE A 68 -5.13 2.48 -4.84
CA ILE A 68 -5.77 1.34 -4.18
C ILE A 68 -4.84 0.63 -3.19
N GLU A 69 -3.53 0.71 -3.39
CA GLU A 69 -2.52 0.08 -2.56
C GLU A 69 -2.65 0.48 -1.08
N ASP A 70 -3.08 1.73 -0.81
CA ASP A 70 -3.19 2.23 0.56
C ASP A 70 -4.35 1.63 1.34
N THR A 71 -5.29 0.95 0.67
CA THR A 71 -6.57 0.52 1.25
C THR A 71 -6.55 -0.88 1.85
N ALA A 72 -5.55 -1.71 1.50
CA ALA A 72 -5.45 -3.08 2.01
C ALA A 72 -4.01 -3.62 1.95
N VAL A 73 -3.68 -4.49 2.91
CA VAL A 73 -2.45 -5.30 2.92
C VAL A 73 -2.85 -6.76 2.80
N VAL A 74 -2.38 -7.44 1.75
CA VAL A 74 -2.75 -8.84 1.47
C VAL A 74 -1.50 -9.72 1.51
N ILE A 75 -1.52 -10.77 2.36
CA ILE A 75 -0.47 -11.78 2.41
C ILE A 75 -1.15 -13.15 2.47
N GLY A 76 -0.82 -14.03 1.52
CA GLY A 76 -1.47 -15.32 1.38
C GLY A 76 -2.99 -15.18 1.25
N ALA A 77 -3.75 -15.86 2.11
CA ALA A 77 -5.21 -15.82 2.12
C ALA A 77 -5.80 -14.78 3.09
N THR A 78 -4.99 -13.88 3.65
CA THR A 78 -5.44 -12.88 4.63
C THR A 78 -5.26 -11.47 4.10
N ALA A 79 -6.31 -10.66 4.22
CA ALA A 79 -6.33 -9.25 3.86
C ALA A 79 -6.66 -8.40 5.09
N VAL A 80 -5.75 -7.51 5.46
CA VAL A 80 -6.02 -6.43 6.42
C VAL A 80 -6.54 -5.23 5.63
N ILE A 81 -7.80 -4.85 5.87
CA ILE A 81 -8.34 -3.59 5.36
C ILE A 81 -7.82 -2.49 6.25
N THR A 82 -7.08 -1.57 5.68
CA THR A 82 -6.42 -0.49 6.41
C THR A 82 -7.44 0.54 6.91
N GLN A 83 -7.00 1.38 7.84
CA GLN A 83 -7.64 2.66 8.13
C GLN A 83 -6.69 3.78 7.69
N PRO A 84 -6.89 4.37 6.49
CA PRO A 84 -6.01 5.42 5.99
C PRO A 84 -5.81 6.57 6.96
N GLY A 85 -4.55 7.04 7.05
CA GLY A 85 -4.19 8.17 7.90
C GLY A 85 -4.91 9.46 7.52
N ALA A 86 -5.19 9.68 6.23
CA ALA A 86 -6.04 10.77 5.77
C ALA A 86 -7.52 10.41 5.89
N PRO A 87 -8.32 11.15 6.71
CA PRO A 87 -9.74 10.82 6.91
C PRO A 87 -10.56 10.81 5.62
N SER A 88 -10.23 11.69 4.65
CA SER A 88 -10.92 11.76 3.35
C SER A 88 -10.79 10.48 2.53
N ARG A 89 -9.73 9.67 2.75
CA ARG A 89 -9.47 8.44 2.04
C ARG A 89 -10.10 7.18 2.66
N ARG A 90 -10.59 7.26 3.90
CA ARG A 90 -11.18 6.10 4.60
C ARG A 90 -12.36 5.46 3.86
N PRO A 91 -13.26 6.22 3.16
CA PRO A 91 -14.34 5.60 2.38
C PRO A 91 -13.85 4.73 1.20
N GLU A 92 -12.61 4.95 0.74
CA GLU A 92 -12.02 4.20 -0.36
C GLU A 92 -11.86 2.70 -0.07
N THR A 93 -11.75 2.32 1.20
CA THR A 93 -11.47 0.94 1.64
C THR A 93 -12.64 -0.01 1.42
N ARG A 94 -13.88 0.48 1.53
CA ARG A 94 -15.07 -0.37 1.48
C ARG A 94 -15.22 -1.15 0.15
N PRO A 95 -15.14 -0.52 -1.04
CA PRO A 95 -15.25 -1.26 -2.30
C PRO A 95 -14.14 -2.30 -2.49
N VAL A 96 -12.94 -2.00 -1.99
CA VAL A 96 -11.79 -2.93 -2.03
C VAL A 96 -12.03 -4.12 -1.11
N ARG A 97 -12.51 -3.88 0.11
CA ARG A 97 -12.92 -4.93 1.05
C ARG A 97 -13.93 -5.88 0.43
N ASP A 98 -14.95 -5.33 -0.26
CA ASP A 98 -16.01 -6.14 -0.88
C ASP A 98 -15.44 -7.05 -1.97
N VAL A 99 -14.52 -6.55 -2.80
CA VAL A 99 -13.81 -7.35 -3.82
C VAL A 99 -12.96 -8.44 -3.17
N LEU A 100 -12.14 -8.10 -2.17
CA LEU A 100 -11.25 -9.06 -1.50
C LEU A 100 -12.05 -10.15 -0.75
N SER A 101 -13.17 -9.78 -0.12
CA SER A 101 -14.10 -10.72 0.48
C SER A 101 -14.73 -11.67 -0.55
N GLY A 102 -15.10 -11.13 -1.72
CA GLY A 102 -15.62 -11.90 -2.84
C GLY A 102 -14.63 -12.90 -3.43
N LEU A 103 -13.34 -12.66 -3.26
CA LEU A 103 -12.26 -13.58 -3.62
C LEU A 103 -12.02 -14.69 -2.56
N GLY A 104 -12.77 -14.69 -1.47
CA GLY A 104 -12.65 -15.68 -0.40
C GLY A 104 -11.51 -15.45 0.57
N LEU A 105 -10.91 -14.27 0.59
CA LEU A 105 -9.87 -13.93 1.55
C LEU A 105 -10.46 -13.76 2.96
N THR A 106 -9.68 -14.12 3.97
CA THR A 106 -9.96 -13.78 5.37
C THR A 106 -9.77 -12.28 5.57
N ILE A 107 -10.85 -11.58 5.90
CA ILE A 107 -10.83 -10.12 6.06
C ILE A 107 -10.60 -9.76 7.53
N VAL A 108 -9.59 -8.96 7.80
CA VAL A 108 -9.35 -8.29 9.08
C VAL A 108 -9.56 -6.79 8.88
N ASP A 109 -10.56 -6.22 9.51
CA ASP A 109 -10.82 -4.78 9.46
C ASP A 109 -10.01 -4.08 10.56
N MET A 110 -9.04 -3.25 10.18
CA MET A 110 -8.14 -2.59 11.14
C MET A 110 -8.90 -1.73 12.13
N SER A 111 -9.90 -0.97 11.69
CA SER A 111 -10.69 -0.09 12.54
C SER A 111 -11.58 -0.85 13.54
N ALA A 112 -11.97 -2.07 13.21
CA ALA A 112 -12.72 -2.93 14.11
C ALA A 112 -11.81 -3.59 15.18
N VAL A 113 -10.54 -3.84 14.84
CA VAL A 113 -9.53 -4.37 15.79
C VAL A 113 -9.06 -3.27 16.74
N ASN A 114 -8.73 -2.11 16.21
CA ASN A 114 -8.33 -0.95 17.00
C ASN A 114 -8.75 0.34 16.27
N PRO A 115 -9.72 1.12 16.80
CA PRO A 115 -10.20 2.32 16.14
C PRO A 115 -9.15 3.44 16.03
N ASP A 116 -8.08 3.40 16.83
CA ASP A 116 -6.99 4.37 16.79
C ASP A 116 -5.87 3.97 15.83
N ALA A 117 -5.91 2.75 15.28
CA ALA A 117 -4.92 2.26 14.34
C ALA A 117 -5.07 2.97 12.99
N LEU A 118 -3.95 3.49 12.48
CA LEU A 118 -3.86 4.13 11.16
C LEU A 118 -2.76 3.48 10.35
N THR A 119 -3.06 3.17 9.08
CA THR A 119 -2.08 2.64 8.13
C THR A 119 -2.49 3.00 6.71
N ASP A 120 -1.57 3.56 5.94
CA ASP A 120 -1.63 3.58 4.48
C ASP A 120 -0.76 2.40 3.96
N GLY A 121 -1.25 1.61 3.02
CA GLY A 121 -0.48 0.48 2.48
C GLY A 121 0.82 0.87 1.78
N GLY A 122 0.98 2.12 1.38
CA GLY A 122 2.24 2.69 0.90
C GLY A 122 3.37 2.65 1.94
N ASP A 123 3.05 2.53 3.23
CA ASP A 123 4.00 2.33 4.32
C ASP A 123 4.33 0.85 4.57
N VAL A 124 3.71 -0.09 3.86
CA VAL A 124 3.85 -1.52 4.13
C VAL A 124 4.60 -2.21 2.99
N LEU A 125 5.82 -2.65 3.27
CA LEU A 125 6.69 -3.34 2.32
C LEU A 125 6.84 -4.82 2.70
N PHE A 126 6.32 -5.72 1.87
CA PHE A 126 6.50 -7.16 2.01
C PHE A 126 7.63 -7.66 1.13
N THR A 127 8.55 -8.44 1.69
CA THR A 127 9.73 -8.98 0.98
C THR A 127 9.56 -10.45 0.56
N GLY A 128 8.34 -10.99 0.72
CA GLY A 128 8.09 -12.43 0.54
C GLY A 128 8.39 -13.28 1.78
N ARG A 129 9.04 -12.70 2.83
CA ARG A 129 9.40 -13.38 4.07
C ARG A 129 9.04 -12.59 5.32
N GLU A 130 9.16 -11.28 5.25
CA GLU A 130 8.99 -10.34 6.35
C GLU A 130 8.31 -9.08 5.89
N LEU A 131 7.70 -8.37 6.80
CA LEU A 131 6.94 -7.16 6.55
C LEU A 131 7.60 -5.99 7.26
N PHE A 132 7.96 -4.95 6.51
CA PHE A 132 8.42 -3.68 7.06
C PHE A 132 7.27 -2.68 7.03
N VAL A 133 7.02 -2.02 8.16
CA VAL A 133 5.94 -1.04 8.31
C VAL A 133 6.54 0.31 8.67
N GLY A 134 6.41 1.27 7.78
CA GLY A 134 6.86 2.63 7.97
C GLY A 134 6.00 3.38 8.97
N LEU A 135 6.60 3.88 10.06
CA LEU A 135 5.96 4.83 10.97
C LEU A 135 6.12 6.23 10.38
N SER A 136 5.04 6.76 9.84
CA SER A 136 4.98 8.01 9.08
C SER A 136 3.88 8.93 9.62
N LYS A 137 3.56 10.00 8.89
CA LYS A 137 2.37 10.82 9.18
C LYS A 137 1.05 10.10 8.87
N ARG A 138 1.09 8.99 8.14
CA ARG A 138 -0.07 8.22 7.68
C ARG A 138 -0.24 6.90 8.43
N THR A 139 0.83 6.39 9.02
CA THR A 139 0.86 5.11 9.73
C THR A 139 1.42 5.29 11.12
N ASN A 140 0.67 4.86 12.13
CA ASN A 140 1.04 5.00 13.54
C ASN A 140 1.40 3.65 14.19
N ALA A 141 1.89 3.71 15.44
CA ALA A 141 2.25 2.51 16.21
C ALA A 141 1.07 1.56 16.42
N ALA A 142 -0.16 2.07 16.58
CA ALA A 142 -1.35 1.23 16.71
C ALA A 142 -1.63 0.44 15.43
N GLY A 143 -1.43 1.05 14.24
CA GLY A 143 -1.53 0.36 12.95
C GLY A 143 -0.47 -0.73 12.80
N LEU A 144 0.77 -0.46 13.20
CA LEU A 144 1.84 -1.46 13.25
C LEU A 144 1.44 -2.67 14.12
N GLU A 145 0.89 -2.44 15.32
CA GLU A 145 0.51 -3.53 16.22
C GLU A 145 -0.65 -4.38 15.67
N VAL A 146 -1.61 -3.80 14.92
CA VAL A 146 -2.64 -4.57 14.22
C VAL A 146 -2.01 -5.46 13.15
N LEU A 147 -1.07 -4.94 12.34
CA LEU A 147 -0.37 -5.73 11.33
C LEU A 147 0.47 -6.84 11.97
N LYS A 148 1.18 -6.57 13.07
CA LYS A 148 1.92 -7.58 13.84
C LYS A 148 1.02 -8.70 14.34
N SER A 149 -0.03 -8.36 15.08
CA SER A 149 -0.97 -9.34 15.63
C SER A 149 -1.64 -10.20 14.55
N THR A 150 -1.79 -9.67 13.33
CA THR A 150 -2.40 -10.39 12.21
C THR A 150 -1.41 -11.28 11.48
N PHE A 151 -0.21 -10.79 11.16
CA PHE A 151 0.70 -11.51 10.26
C PHE A 151 1.77 -12.35 10.97
N GLU A 152 2.18 -12.00 12.18
CA GLU A 152 3.15 -12.82 12.94
C GLU A 152 2.59 -14.20 13.31
N VAL A 153 1.28 -14.30 13.58
CA VAL A 153 0.63 -15.61 13.82
C VAL A 153 0.59 -16.48 12.56
N LEU A 154 0.77 -15.89 11.39
CA LEU A 154 0.89 -16.58 10.10
C LEU A 154 2.34 -16.87 9.73
N GLY A 155 3.28 -16.60 10.65
CA GLY A 155 4.72 -16.85 10.45
C GLY A 155 5.45 -15.76 9.67
N VAL A 156 4.85 -14.58 9.49
CA VAL A 156 5.48 -13.44 8.82
C VAL A 156 5.94 -12.43 9.87
N PRO A 157 7.25 -12.31 10.13
CA PRO A 157 7.79 -11.29 11.05
C PRO A 157 7.45 -9.88 10.58
N VAL A 158 7.10 -8.98 11.51
CA VAL A 158 6.71 -7.60 11.21
C VAL A 158 7.60 -6.61 11.97
N TYR A 159 8.24 -5.70 11.25
CA TYR A 159 9.19 -4.72 11.79
C TYR A 159 8.71 -3.30 11.55
N GLY A 160 8.74 -2.46 12.59
CA GLY A 160 8.49 -1.03 12.47
C GLY A 160 9.76 -0.27 12.06
N VAL A 161 9.62 0.65 11.12
CA VAL A 161 10.71 1.49 10.59
C VAL A 161 10.25 2.94 10.59
N SER A 162 11.03 3.87 11.15
CA SER A 162 10.67 5.29 11.11
C SER A 162 10.91 5.88 9.72
N VAL A 163 9.89 6.52 9.15
CA VAL A 163 10.00 7.29 7.91
C VAL A 163 10.22 8.76 8.28
N ILE A 164 11.44 9.27 8.06
CA ILE A 164 11.85 10.62 8.45
C ILE A 164 11.45 11.63 7.37
N GLU A 165 11.66 11.26 6.10
CA GLU A 165 11.35 12.08 4.94
C GLU A 165 10.55 11.26 3.92
N GLY A 166 9.68 11.93 3.16
CA GLY A 166 8.81 11.30 2.19
C GLY A 166 7.39 11.08 2.70
N LEU A 167 6.50 10.67 1.80
CA LEU A 167 5.09 10.41 2.13
C LEU A 167 4.92 9.05 2.80
N HIS A 168 5.59 8.02 2.27
CA HIS A 168 5.50 6.63 2.67
C HIS A 168 6.85 5.92 2.65
N LEU A 169 6.95 4.79 3.33
CA LEU A 169 8.13 3.92 3.30
C LEU A 169 8.49 3.52 1.86
N LYS A 170 7.51 3.11 1.04
CA LYS A 170 7.76 2.66 -0.33
C LYS A 170 8.14 3.78 -1.30
N SER A 171 8.06 5.06 -0.88
CA SER A 171 8.64 6.18 -1.62
C SER A 171 10.17 6.24 -1.52
N VAL A 172 10.76 5.59 -0.51
CA VAL A 172 12.20 5.68 -0.19
C VAL A 172 12.88 4.31 -0.09
N VAL A 173 12.12 3.22 -0.02
CA VAL A 173 12.65 1.84 0.02
C VAL A 173 11.80 0.95 -0.88
N THR A 174 12.44 0.07 -1.65
CA THR A 174 11.76 -0.99 -2.37
C THR A 174 12.52 -2.31 -2.30
N PHE A 175 11.77 -3.41 -2.37
CA PHE A 175 12.31 -4.75 -2.48
C PHE A 175 12.72 -5.03 -3.94
N ALA A 176 13.94 -5.48 -4.16
CA ALA A 176 14.47 -5.76 -5.50
C ALA A 176 14.68 -7.26 -5.75
N ASP A 177 15.17 -7.98 -4.75
CA ASP A 177 15.41 -9.43 -4.82
C ASP A 177 15.64 -9.98 -3.41
N THR A 178 15.77 -11.30 -3.28
CA THR A 178 16.09 -11.98 -2.02
C THR A 178 17.31 -11.30 -1.36
N ASP A 179 17.11 -10.81 -0.14
CA ASP A 179 18.12 -10.10 0.66
C ASP A 179 18.59 -8.75 0.08
N VAL A 180 17.88 -8.20 -0.92
CA VAL A 180 18.24 -6.93 -1.57
C VAL A 180 17.10 -5.92 -1.45
N LEU A 181 17.37 -4.82 -0.72
CA LEU A 181 16.52 -3.63 -0.70
C LEU A 181 17.25 -2.48 -1.42
N VAL A 182 16.52 -1.76 -2.26
CA VAL A 182 16.98 -0.49 -2.83
C VAL A 182 16.44 0.63 -1.95
N VAL A 183 17.33 1.44 -1.42
CA VAL A 183 17.02 2.54 -0.50
C VAL A 183 17.44 3.85 -1.13
N ALA A 184 16.60 4.88 -1.01
CA ALA A 184 16.95 6.23 -1.44
C ALA A 184 18.22 6.72 -0.71
N ASN A 185 19.11 7.37 -1.44
CA ASN A 185 20.39 7.85 -0.90
C ASN A 185 20.19 9.13 -0.06
N ASN A 186 19.32 9.06 0.92
CA ASN A 186 19.05 10.11 1.90
C ASN A 186 18.85 9.45 3.28
N ARG A 187 18.84 10.25 4.35
CA ARG A 187 18.62 9.74 5.71
C ARG A 187 17.13 9.55 6.03
N SER A 188 16.35 9.11 5.05
CA SER A 188 14.88 9.12 5.13
C SER A 188 14.30 8.00 5.99
N VAL A 189 15.10 7.00 6.36
CA VAL A 189 14.65 5.84 7.12
C VAL A 189 15.58 5.60 8.31
N ALA A 190 15.02 5.42 9.51
CA ALA A 190 15.74 4.99 10.71
C ALA A 190 14.92 3.94 11.47
N GLY A 191 15.57 2.89 11.97
CA GLY A 191 14.92 1.83 12.76
C GLY A 191 15.84 0.65 13.02
N ASP A 192 15.46 -0.17 13.98
CA ASP A 192 16.14 -1.43 14.29
C ASP A 192 15.75 -2.49 13.25
N CYS A 193 16.37 -2.43 12.07
CA CYS A 193 16.26 -3.51 11.11
C CYS A 193 17.31 -4.58 11.49
N PRO A 194 16.92 -5.83 11.79
CA PRO A 194 17.86 -6.91 12.09
C PRO A 194 18.85 -7.20 10.95
N SER A 195 18.53 -6.76 9.73
CA SER A 195 19.36 -6.89 8.54
C SER A 195 20.37 -5.76 8.32
N GLN A 196 20.54 -4.81 9.26
CA GLN A 196 21.58 -3.76 9.18
C GLN A 196 23.02 -4.29 9.39
N LYS A 197 23.32 -5.48 8.92
CA LYS A 197 24.68 -5.86 8.55
C LYS A 197 24.85 -5.70 7.03
N LEU A 198 24.61 -4.50 6.51
CA LEU A 198 25.16 -4.14 5.21
C LEU A 198 26.66 -4.04 5.36
N PRO A 199 27.48 -4.82 4.60
CA PRO A 199 28.91 -4.59 4.56
C PRO A 199 29.18 -3.17 4.04
N PRO A 200 30.23 -2.50 4.49
CA PRO A 200 30.62 -1.22 3.93
C PRO A 200 30.92 -1.38 2.44
N MET A 201 30.28 -0.55 1.62
CA MET A 201 30.69 -0.39 0.21
C MET A 201 32.04 0.28 0.12
#